data_f65550a086c5b7f405e24061f75a7737
#
_entry.id   f65550a086c5b7f405e24061f75a7737
#
_cell.length_a   1.000
_cell.length_b   1.000
_cell.length_c   1.000
_cell.angle_alpha   90.00
_cell.angle_beta   90.00
_cell.angle_gamma   90.00
#
_symmetry.space_group_name_H-M   'P 1'
#
loop_
_entity.id
_entity.type
_entity.pdbx_description
1 polymer ?
#
loop_
_entity_poly.entity_id
_entity_poly.type
_entity_poly.pdbx_seq_one_letter_code
_entity_poly.pdbx_strand_id
1 'polypeptide(L)'
;PKPLGVIIKKEAANWILVKQVLRLLGGIPMDRSDIRAAMEVIKEMTRQVKEGKNYVIFPEGTRSRKGNELLEFKAGTFKSAINAGCPIIPVALINSFRPFDISSIKKEQVEVHYLEPIYKEQYIGLKTREIADLVHDRIQAEIDRCIKVAK
;
A
#
# COMPACT_ATOMS: atom_id res chain seq x y z
N PRO A 1 -14.27 8.06 -12.46
CA PRO A 1 -13.14 7.63 -11.63
C PRO A 1 -13.40 7.97 -10.17
N LYS A 2 -13.14 7.05 -9.25
CA LYS A 2 -13.30 7.33 -7.81
C LYS A 2 -12.06 8.09 -7.31
N PRO A 3 -12.20 9.00 -6.34
CA PRO A 3 -11.06 9.71 -5.77
C PRO A 3 -10.10 8.71 -5.09
N LEU A 4 -8.81 8.87 -5.36
CA LEU A 4 -7.74 8.04 -4.82
C LEU A 4 -6.88 8.85 -3.88
N GLY A 5 -6.81 8.44 -2.60
CA GLY A 5 -5.91 8.98 -1.62
C GLY A 5 -4.65 8.14 -1.46
N VAL A 6 -3.61 8.73 -0.90
CA VAL A 6 -2.36 8.04 -0.58
C VAL A 6 -1.90 8.42 0.82
N ILE A 7 -1.33 7.46 1.54
CA ILE A 7 -0.69 7.71 2.84
C ILE A 7 0.80 7.84 2.62
N ILE A 8 1.37 8.96 3.04
CA ILE A 8 2.80 9.19 2.92
C ILE A 8 3.44 9.56 4.26
N LYS A 9 4.75 9.42 4.30
CA LYS A 9 5.56 9.86 5.44
C LYS A 9 5.49 11.37 5.59
N LYS A 10 5.33 11.89 6.82
CA LYS A 10 5.18 13.32 7.14
C LYS A 10 6.33 14.17 6.57
N GLU A 11 7.57 13.67 6.64
CA GLU A 11 8.73 14.38 6.13
C GLU A 11 8.71 14.55 4.61
N ALA A 12 8.20 13.55 3.88
CA ALA A 12 8.06 13.62 2.42
C ALA A 12 6.94 14.60 2.01
N ALA A 13 5.95 14.84 2.86
CA ALA A 13 4.87 15.79 2.61
C ALA A 13 5.35 17.24 2.50
N ASN A 14 6.54 17.56 3.02
CA ASN A 14 7.12 18.91 2.98
C ASN A 14 7.87 19.23 1.66
N TRP A 15 8.12 18.24 0.82
CA TRP A 15 8.73 18.47 -0.49
C TRP A 15 7.75 19.21 -1.41
N ILE A 16 8.22 20.28 -2.08
CA ILE A 16 7.37 21.21 -2.83
C ILE A 16 6.46 20.49 -3.84
N LEU A 17 7.04 19.62 -4.68
CA LEU A 17 6.27 18.85 -5.68
C LEU A 17 5.34 17.83 -5.04
N VAL A 18 5.81 17.11 -4.01
CA VAL A 18 5.03 16.10 -3.30
C VAL A 18 3.84 16.74 -2.61
N LYS A 19 4.00 17.91 -1.99
CA LYS A 19 2.92 18.65 -1.36
C LYS A 19 1.79 19.02 -2.30
N GLN A 20 2.11 19.40 -3.55
CA GLN A 20 1.11 19.73 -4.56
C GLN A 20 0.37 18.47 -5.02
N VAL A 21 1.09 17.38 -5.31
CA VAL A 21 0.50 16.09 -5.68
C VAL A 21 -0.40 15.55 -4.56
N LEU A 22 0.02 15.66 -3.29
CA LEU A 22 -0.80 15.26 -2.15
C LEU A 22 -2.10 16.02 -2.01
N ARG A 23 -2.07 17.34 -2.26
CA ARG A 23 -3.29 18.15 -2.25
C ARG A 23 -4.27 17.69 -3.32
N LEU A 24 -3.77 17.41 -4.52
CA LEU A 24 -4.60 16.91 -5.63
C LEU A 24 -5.19 15.52 -5.35
N LEU A 25 -4.40 14.64 -4.77
CA LEU A 25 -4.82 13.26 -4.42
C LEU A 25 -5.56 13.20 -3.08
N GLY A 26 -5.65 14.29 -2.33
CA GLY A 26 -6.20 14.27 -0.97
C GLY A 26 -5.44 13.29 -0.08
N GLY A 27 -4.10 13.28 -0.20
CA GLY A 27 -3.25 12.40 0.59
C GLY A 27 -3.16 12.82 2.05
N ILE A 28 -2.93 11.85 2.93
CA ILE A 28 -2.82 12.09 4.38
C ILE A 28 -1.37 11.86 4.79
N PRO A 29 -0.67 12.88 5.33
CA PRO A 29 0.64 12.70 5.94
C PRO A 29 0.50 11.93 7.26
N MET A 30 1.35 10.92 7.46
CA MET A 30 1.36 10.13 8.69
C MET A 30 2.72 10.24 9.38
N ASP A 31 2.71 10.61 10.64
CA ASP A 31 3.83 10.44 11.55
C ASP A 31 3.78 9.02 12.11
N ARG A 32 4.78 8.20 11.74
CA ARG A 32 4.82 6.78 12.13
C ARG A 32 5.45 6.57 13.51
N SER A 33 6.07 7.58 14.07
CA SER A 33 6.65 7.56 15.40
C SER A 33 5.62 7.90 16.47
N ASP A 34 4.52 8.57 16.10
CA ASP A 34 3.44 8.94 17.01
C ASP A 34 2.24 8.00 16.82
N ILE A 35 2.04 7.10 17.80
CA ILE A 35 0.94 6.12 17.80
C ILE A 35 -0.43 6.83 17.84
N ARG A 36 -0.57 7.94 18.56
CA ARG A 36 -1.84 8.68 18.65
C ARG A 36 -2.18 9.33 17.31
N ALA A 37 -1.20 10.00 16.69
CA ALA A 37 -1.37 10.55 15.35
C ALA A 37 -1.71 9.48 14.31
N ALA A 38 -1.06 8.32 14.36
CA ALA A 38 -1.38 7.19 13.49
C ALA A 38 -2.83 6.69 13.69
N MET A 39 -3.33 6.65 14.91
CA MET A 39 -4.72 6.25 15.20
C MET A 39 -5.73 7.27 14.62
N GLU A 40 -5.46 8.56 14.71
CA GLU A 40 -6.33 9.59 14.09
C GLU A 40 -6.35 9.46 12.57
N VAL A 41 -5.20 9.18 11.94
CA VAL A 41 -5.14 8.90 10.49
C VAL A 41 -5.99 7.68 10.13
N ILE A 42 -5.94 6.59 10.91
CA ILE A 42 -6.77 5.40 10.67
C ILE A 42 -8.26 5.73 10.78
N LYS A 43 -8.67 6.52 11.78
CA LYS A 43 -10.07 6.96 11.93
C LYS A 43 -10.53 7.78 10.74
N GLU A 44 -9.73 8.76 10.32
CA GLU A 44 -10.05 9.63 9.19
C GLU A 44 -10.13 8.85 7.87
N MET A 45 -9.16 7.94 7.63
CA MET A 45 -9.24 7.02 6.49
C MET A 45 -10.52 6.19 6.51
N THR A 46 -10.85 5.61 7.68
CA THR A 46 -12.08 4.80 7.83
C THR A 46 -13.32 5.61 7.44
N ARG A 47 -13.41 6.87 7.90
CA ARG A 47 -14.50 7.77 7.56
C ARG A 47 -14.58 8.02 6.05
N GLN A 48 -13.47 8.41 5.44
CA GLN A 48 -13.42 8.74 4.02
C GLN A 48 -13.64 7.51 3.12
N VAL A 49 -13.20 6.32 3.53
CA VAL A 49 -13.49 5.07 2.81
C VAL A 49 -14.98 4.76 2.83
N LYS A 50 -15.67 4.96 3.96
CA LYS A 50 -17.14 4.82 4.05
C LYS A 50 -17.88 5.82 3.17
N GLU A 51 -17.28 6.98 2.90
CA GLU A 51 -17.77 7.99 1.95
C GLU A 51 -17.43 7.70 0.48
N GLY A 52 -16.80 6.55 0.20
CA GLY A 52 -16.51 6.08 -1.16
C GLY A 52 -15.13 6.47 -1.70
N LYS A 53 -14.24 7.02 -0.88
CA LYS A 53 -12.85 7.30 -1.27
C LYS A 53 -12.00 6.03 -1.21
N ASN A 54 -11.13 5.83 -2.19
CA ASN A 54 -10.15 4.75 -2.19
C ASN A 54 -8.79 5.22 -1.66
N TYR A 55 -8.01 4.30 -1.09
CA TYR A 55 -6.65 4.58 -0.62
C TYR A 55 -5.66 3.56 -1.14
N VAL A 56 -4.49 4.05 -1.59
CA VAL A 56 -3.31 3.23 -1.82
C VAL A 56 -2.44 3.29 -0.58
N ILE A 57 -2.03 2.13 -0.10
CA ILE A 57 -1.22 1.97 1.10
C ILE A 57 -0.09 1.00 0.81
N PHE A 58 1.11 1.35 1.23
CA PHE A 58 2.28 0.47 1.21
C PHE A 58 2.47 -0.14 2.60
N PRO A 59 2.04 -1.41 2.82
CA PRO A 59 1.97 -1.98 4.16
C PRO A 59 3.33 -2.29 4.78
N GLU A 60 4.39 -2.39 3.98
CA GLU A 60 5.77 -2.51 4.47
C GLU A 60 6.22 -1.27 5.26
N GLY A 61 5.68 -0.11 4.90
CA GLY A 61 6.01 1.15 5.54
C GLY A 61 7.39 1.71 5.20
N THR A 62 8.19 1.02 4.40
CA THR A 62 9.49 1.44 3.88
C THR A 62 9.79 0.73 2.56
N ARG A 63 10.86 1.12 1.86
CA ARG A 63 11.33 0.40 0.67
C ARG A 63 12.10 -0.85 1.10
N SER A 64 11.88 -2.00 0.44
CA SER A 64 12.55 -3.25 0.79
C SER A 64 14.05 -3.21 0.49
N ARG A 65 14.45 -2.54 -0.59
CA ARG A 65 15.82 -2.52 -1.13
C ARG A 65 16.39 -3.91 -1.45
N LYS A 66 15.50 -4.90 -1.57
CA LYS A 66 15.83 -6.29 -1.87
C LYS A 66 15.22 -6.75 -3.20
N GLY A 67 15.13 -5.82 -4.16
CA GLY A 67 14.51 -6.10 -5.44
C GLY A 67 13.02 -6.37 -5.30
N ASN A 68 12.57 -7.51 -5.79
CA ASN A 68 11.18 -7.95 -5.75
C ASN A 68 10.79 -8.70 -4.45
N GLU A 69 11.69 -8.79 -3.46
CA GLU A 69 11.40 -9.42 -2.17
C GLU A 69 10.60 -8.45 -1.29
N LEU A 70 9.46 -8.90 -0.80
CA LEU A 70 8.63 -8.13 0.13
C LEU A 70 9.20 -8.17 1.55
N LEU A 71 8.99 -7.08 2.28
CA LEU A 71 9.17 -7.04 3.72
C LEU A 71 7.89 -7.47 4.42
N GLU A 72 8.00 -7.71 5.72
CA GLU A 72 6.87 -7.99 6.59
C GLU A 72 5.85 -6.84 6.57
N PHE A 73 4.56 -7.18 6.39
CA PHE A 73 3.50 -6.19 6.38
C PHE A 73 3.09 -5.77 7.80
N LYS A 74 2.94 -4.47 8.00
CA LYS A 74 2.48 -3.90 9.27
C LYS A 74 0.98 -4.11 9.44
N ALA A 75 0.59 -4.96 10.36
CA ALA A 75 -0.81 -5.35 10.61
C ALA A 75 -1.74 -4.14 10.84
N GLY A 76 -1.25 -3.08 11.50
CA GLY A 76 -2.02 -1.85 11.73
C GLY A 76 -2.51 -1.14 10.47
N THR A 77 -1.86 -1.38 9.33
CA THR A 77 -2.19 -0.80 8.01
C THR A 77 -3.60 -1.22 7.56
N PHE A 78 -4.07 -2.40 7.94
CA PHE A 78 -5.35 -2.95 7.52
C PHE A 78 -6.54 -2.52 8.39
N LYS A 79 -6.30 -1.83 9.53
CA LYS A 79 -7.36 -1.43 10.47
C LYS A 79 -8.44 -0.55 9.81
N SER A 80 -8.06 0.35 8.91
CA SER A 80 -9.04 1.22 8.24
C SER A 80 -9.99 0.43 7.34
N ALA A 81 -9.47 -0.55 6.59
CA ALA A 81 -10.27 -1.42 5.74
C ALA A 81 -11.23 -2.31 6.57
N ILE A 82 -10.74 -2.89 7.65
CA ILE A 82 -11.54 -3.71 8.58
C ILE A 82 -12.66 -2.87 9.20
N ASN A 83 -12.33 -1.68 9.72
CA ASN A 83 -13.31 -0.78 10.36
C ASN A 83 -14.34 -0.21 9.38
N ALA A 84 -13.95 -0.06 8.11
CA ALA A 84 -14.85 0.37 7.06
C ALA A 84 -15.67 -0.79 6.47
N GLY A 85 -15.21 -2.03 6.60
CA GLY A 85 -15.81 -3.20 5.98
C GLY A 85 -15.70 -3.19 4.46
N CYS A 86 -14.62 -2.61 3.91
CA CYS A 86 -14.44 -2.45 2.47
C CYS A 86 -13.53 -3.54 1.89
N PRO A 87 -13.64 -3.85 0.58
CA PRO A 87 -12.72 -4.77 -0.07
C PRO A 87 -11.26 -4.31 0.03
N ILE A 88 -10.34 -5.26 0.16
CA ILE A 88 -8.90 -5.05 0.10
C ILE A 88 -8.45 -5.59 -1.27
N ILE A 89 -7.81 -4.75 -2.08
CA ILE A 89 -7.29 -5.13 -3.39
C ILE A 89 -5.77 -5.26 -3.26
N PRO A 90 -5.23 -6.50 -3.24
CA PRO A 90 -3.78 -6.67 -3.28
C PRO A 90 -3.23 -6.23 -4.64
N VAL A 91 -2.09 -5.55 -4.63
CA VAL A 91 -1.43 -5.06 -5.86
C VAL A 91 0.03 -5.45 -5.82
N ALA A 92 0.48 -6.25 -6.77
CA ALA A 92 1.88 -6.61 -6.94
C ALA A 92 2.59 -5.59 -7.84
N LEU A 93 3.72 -5.08 -7.37
CA LEU A 93 4.62 -4.21 -8.13
C LEU A 93 5.89 -5.00 -8.49
N ILE A 94 6.10 -5.26 -9.78
CA ILE A 94 7.21 -6.06 -10.26
C ILE A 94 8.26 -5.14 -10.90
N ASN A 95 9.52 -5.31 -10.50
CA ASN A 95 10.66 -4.50 -10.95
C ASN A 95 10.54 -2.99 -10.66
N SER A 96 9.66 -2.57 -9.74
CA SER A 96 9.45 -1.16 -9.41
C SER A 96 10.67 -0.47 -8.76
N PHE A 97 11.63 -1.24 -8.26
CA PHE A 97 12.90 -0.75 -7.71
C PHE A 97 13.88 -0.33 -8.82
N ARG A 98 13.82 -0.96 -10.01
CA ARG A 98 14.84 -0.79 -11.07
C ARG A 98 15.04 0.65 -11.53
N PRO A 99 14.00 1.48 -11.75
CA PRO A 99 14.19 2.86 -12.19
C PRO A 99 14.93 3.76 -11.19
N PHE A 100 14.99 3.37 -9.91
CA PHE A 100 15.53 4.21 -8.84
C PHE A 100 16.78 3.64 -8.16
N ASP A 101 16.92 2.31 -8.14
CA ASP A 101 18.00 1.63 -7.44
C ASP A 101 19.12 1.17 -8.39
N ILE A 102 18.85 1.15 -9.70
CA ILE A 102 19.83 0.83 -10.73
C ILE A 102 20.24 2.11 -11.44
N SER A 103 21.53 2.46 -11.37
CA SER A 103 22.09 3.59 -12.13
C SER A 103 22.17 3.23 -13.62
N SER A 104 21.07 3.37 -14.34
CA SER A 104 20.98 3.06 -15.76
C SER A 104 20.05 4.06 -16.45
N ILE A 105 20.42 4.46 -17.67
CA ILE A 105 19.54 5.24 -18.58
C ILE A 105 18.76 4.35 -19.52
N LYS A 106 18.90 3.02 -19.41
CA LYS A 106 18.13 2.07 -20.21
C LYS A 106 16.66 2.10 -19.81
N LYS A 107 15.79 1.83 -20.79
CA LYS A 107 14.36 1.67 -20.55
C LYS A 107 14.13 0.47 -19.62
N GLU A 108 13.48 0.71 -18.50
CA GLU A 108 13.08 -0.33 -17.55
C GLU A 108 11.58 -0.57 -17.65
N GLN A 109 11.18 -1.83 -17.52
CA GLN A 109 9.79 -2.23 -17.49
C GLN A 109 9.37 -2.49 -16.04
N VAL A 110 8.31 -1.79 -15.63
CA VAL A 110 7.65 -1.97 -14.34
C VAL A 110 6.26 -2.50 -14.59
N GLU A 111 5.85 -3.54 -13.87
CA GLU A 111 4.52 -4.11 -13.99
C GLU A 111 3.71 -3.88 -12.73
N VAL A 112 2.41 -3.64 -12.91
CA VAL A 112 1.45 -3.42 -11.82
C VAL A 112 0.32 -4.41 -12.00
N HIS A 113 0.24 -5.42 -11.14
CA HIS A 113 -0.77 -6.46 -11.20
C HIS A 113 -1.81 -6.27 -10.09
N TYR A 114 -3.05 -6.02 -10.48
CA TYR A 114 -4.18 -6.00 -9.58
C TYR A 114 -4.69 -7.42 -9.41
N LEU A 115 -4.70 -7.90 -8.17
CA LEU A 115 -5.16 -9.25 -7.84
C LEU A 115 -6.63 -9.24 -7.43
N GLU A 116 -7.21 -10.43 -7.31
CA GLU A 116 -8.60 -10.59 -6.88
C GLU A 116 -8.87 -9.90 -5.54
N PRO A 117 -9.91 -9.07 -5.45
CA PRO A 117 -10.29 -8.42 -4.21
C PRO A 117 -10.56 -9.42 -3.08
N ILE A 118 -10.12 -9.06 -1.88
CA ILE A 118 -10.47 -9.77 -0.65
C ILE A 118 -11.67 -9.04 -0.05
N TYR A 119 -12.84 -9.64 -0.13
CA TYR A 119 -14.08 -9.06 0.38
C TYR A 119 -14.20 -9.25 1.89
N LYS A 120 -15.07 -8.47 2.52
CA LYS A 120 -15.30 -8.48 3.97
C LYS A 120 -15.57 -9.87 4.53
N GLU A 121 -16.35 -10.67 3.79
CA GLU A 121 -16.73 -12.03 4.18
C GLU A 121 -15.54 -12.98 4.30
N GLN A 122 -14.43 -12.68 3.60
CA GLN A 122 -13.21 -13.49 3.61
C GLN A 122 -12.26 -13.11 4.76
N TYR A 123 -12.42 -11.93 5.36
CA TYR A 123 -11.54 -11.48 6.44
C TYR A 123 -12.27 -11.17 7.75
N ILE A 124 -13.60 -11.26 7.79
CA ILE A 124 -14.36 -11.06 9.02
C ILE A 124 -14.00 -12.16 10.04
N GLY A 125 -13.68 -11.73 11.27
CA GLY A 125 -13.22 -12.63 12.32
C GLY A 125 -11.71 -12.90 12.35
N LEU A 126 -10.99 -12.54 11.29
CA LEU A 126 -9.54 -12.64 11.31
C LEU A 126 -8.90 -11.48 12.11
N LYS A 127 -7.77 -11.77 12.75
CA LYS A 127 -6.94 -10.74 13.37
C LYS A 127 -6.24 -9.92 12.29
N THR A 128 -5.91 -8.66 12.60
CA THR A 128 -5.17 -7.78 11.68
C THR A 128 -3.87 -8.39 11.16
N ARG A 129 -3.21 -9.23 11.93
CA ARG A 129 -1.99 -9.94 11.53
C ARG A 129 -2.29 -10.98 10.45
N GLU A 130 -3.32 -11.79 10.66
CA GLU A 130 -3.72 -12.83 9.71
C GLU A 130 -4.14 -12.24 8.36
N ILE A 131 -4.77 -11.05 8.39
CA ILE A 131 -5.10 -10.32 7.16
C ILE A 131 -3.83 -9.80 6.46
N ALA A 132 -2.88 -9.29 7.24
CA ALA A 132 -1.59 -8.82 6.69
C ALA A 132 -0.83 -9.96 6.00
N ASP A 133 -0.77 -11.13 6.65
CA ASP A 133 -0.13 -12.33 6.12
C ASP A 133 -0.84 -12.84 4.87
N LEU A 134 -2.18 -12.90 4.87
CA LEU A 134 -2.99 -13.28 3.70
C LEU A 134 -2.72 -12.38 2.48
N VAL A 135 -2.67 -11.06 2.68
CA VAL A 135 -2.40 -10.10 1.60
C VAL A 135 -0.96 -10.22 1.11
N HIS A 136 0.00 -10.35 2.05
CA HIS A 136 1.41 -10.53 1.75
C HIS A 136 1.63 -11.78 0.88
N ASP A 137 1.08 -12.92 1.27
CA ASP A 137 1.27 -14.19 0.58
C ASP A 137 0.69 -14.17 -0.84
N ARG A 138 -0.48 -13.54 -1.03
CA ARG A 138 -1.06 -13.36 -2.37
C ARG A 138 -0.16 -12.51 -3.28
N ILE A 139 0.39 -11.41 -2.76
CA ILE A 139 1.28 -10.53 -3.53
C ILE A 139 2.60 -11.25 -3.83
N GLN A 140 3.19 -11.93 -2.84
CA GLN A 140 4.44 -12.65 -3.02
C GLN A 140 4.29 -13.79 -4.05
N ALA A 141 3.21 -14.55 -3.98
CA ALA A 141 2.93 -15.61 -4.94
C ALA A 141 2.84 -15.09 -6.39
N GLU A 142 2.22 -13.93 -6.61
CA GLU A 142 2.16 -13.30 -7.93
C GLU A 142 3.52 -12.82 -8.40
N ILE A 143 4.30 -12.19 -7.53
CA ILE A 143 5.68 -11.77 -7.83
C ILE A 143 6.53 -12.99 -8.24
N ASP A 144 6.47 -14.07 -7.46
CA ASP A 144 7.23 -15.28 -7.72
C ASP A 144 6.83 -15.94 -9.05
N ARG A 145 5.53 -15.92 -9.37
CA ARG A 145 5.02 -16.40 -10.66
C ARG A 145 5.63 -15.63 -11.83
N CYS A 146 5.65 -14.29 -11.75
CA CYS A 146 6.17 -13.45 -12.81
C CYS A 146 7.68 -13.59 -12.99
N ILE A 147 8.45 -13.71 -11.88
CA ILE A 147 9.91 -13.87 -11.94
C ILE A 147 10.28 -15.24 -12.53
N LYS A 148 9.51 -16.29 -12.27
CA LYS A 148 9.76 -17.63 -12.85
C LYS A 148 9.53 -17.67 -14.35
N VAL A 149 8.53 -16.92 -14.84
CA VAL A 149 8.21 -16.86 -16.29
C VAL A 149 9.25 -16.04 -17.06
N ALA A 150 9.95 -15.11 -16.39
CA ALA A 150 10.95 -14.23 -17.01
C ALA A 150 12.35 -14.86 -17.10
N LYS A 151 12.57 -16.08 -16.59
CA LYS A 151 13.79 -16.90 -16.73
C LYS A 151 13.63 -17.89 -17.86
#